data_bd8d815ea9663a81dba462d659e2393e
#
_entry.id   bd8d815ea9663a81dba462d659e2393e
#
_cell.length_a   1.000
_cell.length_b   1.000
_cell.length_c   1.000
_cell.angle_alpha   90.00
_cell.angle_beta   90.00
_cell.angle_gamma   90.00
#
_symmetry.space_group_name_H-M   'P 1'
#
loop_
_entity.id
_entity.type
_entity.pdbx_description
1 polymer ?
#
loop_
_entity_poly.entity_id
_entity_poly.type
_entity_poly.pdbx_seq_one_letter_code
_entity_poly.pdbx_strand_id
1 'polypeptide(L)'
;VPEVVDWYGKDPYNTQTFTTGLCYAICDGVAWFKTAVKDFTYPVLMLHGEKDGLVSVQDTYDFFAAASSTDRQMKIYGGLYHEIFNEYCRDEVISNTLRWMRRRL
;
A
#
# COMPACT_ATOMS: atom_id res chain seq x y z
N VAL A 1 -10.48 -5.13 11.51
CA VAL A 1 -10.48 -5.66 12.90
C VAL A 1 -10.80 -4.53 13.85
N PRO A 2 -11.86 -4.61 14.70
CA PRO A 2 -12.26 -3.53 15.61
C PRO A 2 -11.14 -3.06 16.54
N GLU A 3 -10.30 -3.96 17.00
CA GLU A 3 -9.16 -3.67 17.88
C GLU A 3 -8.13 -2.77 17.19
N VAL A 4 -7.90 -2.92 15.89
CA VAL A 4 -6.98 -2.07 15.11
C VAL A 4 -7.51 -0.64 15.04
N VAL A 5 -8.80 -0.47 14.81
CA VAL A 5 -9.45 0.85 14.78
C VAL A 5 -9.38 1.53 16.15
N ASP A 6 -9.59 0.77 17.23
CA ASP A 6 -9.51 1.28 18.60
C ASP A 6 -8.07 1.71 18.96
N TRP A 7 -7.08 0.92 18.60
CA TRP A 7 -5.67 1.26 18.82
C TRP A 7 -5.26 2.49 18.01
N TYR A 8 -5.66 2.56 16.75
CA TYR A 8 -5.36 3.72 15.91
C TYR A 8 -5.88 5.02 16.52
N GLY A 9 -7.13 4.99 17.03
CA GLY A 9 -7.74 6.15 17.66
C GLY A 9 -7.10 6.57 19.00
N LYS A 10 -6.44 5.64 19.69
CA LYS A 10 -5.80 5.87 21.00
C LYS A 10 -4.31 6.15 20.90
N ASP A 11 -3.68 5.92 19.75
CA ASP A 11 -2.24 6.11 19.58
C ASP A 11 -1.89 7.61 19.61
N PRO A 12 -1.07 8.05 20.59
CA PRO A 12 -0.70 9.45 20.71
C PRO A 12 0.20 9.95 19.57
N TYR A 13 0.76 9.05 18.78
CA TYR A 13 1.57 9.39 17.60
C TYR A 13 0.75 9.54 16.31
N ASN A 14 -0.53 9.15 16.35
CA ASN A 14 -1.43 9.35 15.22
C ASN A 14 -2.08 10.73 15.31
N THR A 15 -1.94 11.52 14.26
CA THR A 15 -2.62 12.82 14.15
C THR A 15 -3.96 12.67 13.42
N GLN A 16 -4.99 13.32 13.97
CA GLN A 16 -6.34 13.37 13.36
C GLN A 16 -6.46 14.51 12.34
N THR A 17 -5.43 15.34 12.22
CA THR A 17 -5.43 16.52 11.36
C THR A 17 -4.15 16.59 10.53
N PHE A 18 -4.26 17.14 9.33
CA PHE A 18 -3.12 17.40 8.47
C PHE A 18 -3.27 18.78 7.79
N THR A 19 -2.16 19.35 7.37
CA THR A 19 -2.13 20.68 6.76
C THR A 19 -2.63 20.64 5.31
N THR A 20 -3.18 21.75 4.84
CA THR A 20 -3.52 21.92 3.42
C THR A 20 -2.28 21.73 2.53
N GLY A 21 -1.09 22.16 3.00
CA GLY A 21 0.17 21.93 2.30
C GLY A 21 0.48 20.46 2.07
N LEU A 22 0.21 19.59 3.06
CA LEU A 22 0.36 18.13 2.89
C LEU A 22 -0.63 17.58 1.86
N CYS A 23 -1.88 18.05 1.87
CA CYS A 23 -2.87 17.67 0.85
C CYS A 23 -2.35 17.99 -0.57
N TYR A 24 -1.88 19.23 -0.79
CA TYR A 24 -1.35 19.61 -2.10
C TYR A 24 -0.15 18.78 -2.49
N ALA A 25 0.79 18.54 -1.57
CA ALA A 25 1.98 17.72 -1.85
C ALA A 25 1.62 16.28 -2.24
N ILE A 26 0.59 15.69 -1.60
CA ILE A 26 0.07 14.36 -1.96
C ILE A 26 -0.55 14.40 -3.36
N CYS A 27 -1.42 15.37 -3.64
CA CYS A 27 -2.07 15.49 -4.95
C CYS A 27 -1.04 15.68 -6.08
N ASP A 28 -0.07 16.56 -5.89
CA ASP A 28 1.01 16.80 -6.86
C ASP A 28 1.88 15.57 -7.05
N GLY A 29 2.21 14.86 -5.95
CA GLY A 29 2.95 13.62 -5.99
C GLY A 29 2.22 12.53 -6.78
N VAL A 30 0.92 12.37 -6.57
CA VAL A 30 0.08 11.41 -7.32
C VAL A 30 0.00 11.79 -8.81
N ALA A 31 -0.18 13.08 -9.12
CA ALA A 31 -0.23 13.56 -10.51
C ALA A 31 1.11 13.27 -11.22
N TRP A 32 2.24 13.60 -10.59
CA TRP A 32 3.56 13.29 -11.12
C TRP A 32 3.76 11.79 -11.29
N PHE A 33 3.39 10.99 -10.29
CA PHE A 33 3.57 9.54 -10.29
C PHE A 33 2.85 8.86 -11.46
N LYS A 34 1.65 9.30 -11.80
CA LYS A 34 0.89 8.79 -12.96
C LYS A 34 1.64 8.95 -14.28
N THR A 35 2.49 9.95 -14.40
CA THR A 35 3.33 10.16 -15.60
C THR A 35 4.65 9.41 -15.52
N ALA A 36 5.21 9.22 -14.33
CA ALA A 36 6.53 8.61 -14.09
C ALA A 36 6.50 7.09 -13.95
N VAL A 37 5.33 6.49 -13.72
CA VAL A 37 5.19 5.05 -13.45
C VAL A 37 5.78 4.16 -14.54
N LYS A 38 5.71 4.59 -15.79
CA LYS A 38 6.30 3.89 -16.95
C LYS A 38 7.83 3.77 -16.87
N ASP A 39 8.47 4.64 -16.11
CA ASP A 39 9.94 4.65 -15.94
C ASP A 39 10.36 3.84 -14.70
N PHE A 40 9.41 3.25 -13.98
CA PHE A 40 9.67 2.42 -12.80
C PHE A 40 10.13 1.01 -13.22
N THR A 41 11.42 0.73 -13.04
CA THR A 41 12.07 -0.52 -13.48
C THR A 41 12.55 -1.41 -12.35
N TYR A 42 12.47 -0.95 -11.09
CA TYR A 42 12.97 -1.68 -9.92
C TYR A 42 12.08 -2.87 -9.57
N PRO A 43 12.67 -3.94 -8.95
CA PRO A 43 11.85 -5.01 -8.37
C PRO A 43 10.81 -4.45 -7.41
N VAL A 44 9.56 -4.92 -7.54
CA VAL A 44 8.46 -4.42 -6.71
C VAL A 44 7.49 -5.52 -6.30
N LEU A 45 7.15 -5.53 -5.03
CA LEU A 45 6.03 -6.29 -4.48
C LEU A 45 4.93 -5.32 -4.05
N MET A 46 3.76 -5.45 -4.64
CA MET A 46 2.57 -4.69 -4.28
C MET A 46 1.61 -5.55 -3.47
N LEU A 47 1.21 -5.03 -2.32
CA LEU A 47 0.28 -5.68 -1.40
C LEU A 47 -0.87 -4.72 -1.12
N HIS A 48 -2.11 -5.19 -1.23
CA HIS A 48 -3.28 -4.34 -1.02
C HIS A 48 -4.44 -5.13 -0.42
N GLY A 49 -5.21 -4.50 0.45
CA GLY A 49 -6.46 -5.05 0.96
C GLY A 49 -7.61 -4.79 -0.02
N GLU A 50 -8.37 -5.82 -0.38
CA GLU A 50 -9.48 -5.69 -1.34
C GLU A 50 -10.53 -4.66 -0.90
N LYS A 51 -10.76 -4.54 0.42
CA LYS A 51 -11.75 -3.64 1.01
C LYS A 51 -11.15 -2.34 1.54
N ASP A 52 -9.98 -1.95 1.04
CA ASP A 52 -9.38 -0.68 1.40
C ASP A 52 -10.32 0.48 1.00
N GLY A 53 -10.79 1.20 2.00
CA GLY A 53 -11.69 2.35 1.80
C GLY A 53 -10.97 3.70 1.76
N LEU A 54 -9.64 3.71 1.96
CA LEU A 54 -8.82 4.93 1.93
C LEU A 54 -8.10 5.09 0.60
N VAL A 55 -7.55 3.99 0.08
CA VAL A 55 -6.83 3.96 -1.20
C VAL A 55 -7.49 2.93 -2.11
N SER A 56 -7.75 3.32 -3.36
CA SER A 56 -8.39 2.44 -4.32
C SER A 56 -7.48 1.28 -4.72
N VAL A 57 -7.97 0.06 -4.62
CA VAL A 57 -7.27 -1.13 -5.13
C VAL A 57 -7.02 -1.03 -6.64
N GLN A 58 -7.86 -0.27 -7.37
CA GLN A 58 -7.68 -0.04 -8.80
C GLN A 58 -6.37 0.69 -9.10
N ASP A 59 -5.94 1.62 -8.25
CA ASP A 59 -4.65 2.30 -8.41
C ASP A 59 -3.47 1.31 -8.34
N THR A 60 -3.57 0.24 -7.55
CA THR A 60 -2.57 -0.83 -7.53
C THR A 60 -2.56 -1.64 -8.82
N TYR A 61 -3.73 -1.95 -9.38
CA TYR A 61 -3.81 -2.60 -10.69
C TYR A 61 -3.23 -1.73 -11.81
N ASP A 62 -3.57 -0.45 -11.80
CA ASP A 62 -3.10 0.51 -12.80
C ASP A 62 -1.57 0.69 -12.74
N PHE A 63 -1.01 0.80 -11.52
CA PHE A 63 0.44 0.82 -11.33
C PHE A 63 1.09 -0.47 -11.84
N PHE A 64 0.53 -1.64 -11.47
CA PHE A 64 1.07 -2.92 -11.90
C PHE A 64 1.08 -3.05 -13.42
N ALA A 65 0.05 -2.57 -14.08
CA ALA A 65 -0.04 -2.60 -15.54
C ALA A 65 0.93 -1.63 -16.22
N ALA A 66 1.13 -0.43 -15.63
CA ALA A 66 1.90 0.66 -16.24
C ALA A 66 3.41 0.59 -15.96
N ALA A 67 3.83 -0.01 -14.84
CA ALA A 67 5.25 -0.10 -14.47
C ALA A 67 6.05 -0.96 -15.45
N SER A 68 7.25 -0.49 -15.84
CA SER A 68 8.15 -1.20 -16.75
C SER A 68 9.04 -2.25 -16.04
N SER A 69 8.87 -2.44 -14.74
CA SER A 69 9.61 -3.47 -14.01
C SER A 69 9.34 -4.87 -14.58
N THR A 70 10.37 -5.62 -14.87
CA THR A 70 10.30 -7.04 -15.29
C THR A 70 10.16 -7.98 -14.09
N ASP A 71 10.49 -7.52 -12.89
CA ASP A 71 10.36 -8.26 -11.62
C ASP A 71 9.30 -7.59 -10.74
N ARG A 72 8.04 -7.80 -11.11
CA ARG A 72 6.89 -7.26 -10.37
C ARG A 72 5.95 -8.37 -9.95
N GLN A 73 5.51 -8.29 -8.71
CA GLN A 73 4.49 -9.17 -8.14
C GLN A 73 3.42 -8.35 -7.44
N MET A 74 2.20 -8.84 -7.49
CA MET A 74 1.07 -8.23 -6.81
C MET A 74 0.28 -9.29 -6.05
N LYS A 75 -0.16 -8.96 -4.84
CA LYS A 75 -1.10 -9.78 -4.08
C LYS A 75 -2.18 -8.90 -3.45
N ILE A 76 -3.41 -9.18 -3.83
CA ILE A 76 -4.60 -8.57 -3.22
C ILE A 76 -5.14 -9.52 -2.16
N TYR A 77 -5.33 -9.02 -0.95
CA TYR A 77 -5.85 -9.80 0.16
C TYR A 77 -7.36 -9.61 0.28
N GLY A 78 -8.11 -10.67 -0.02
CA GLY A 78 -9.56 -10.68 0.01
C GLY A 78 -10.10 -10.37 1.41
N GLY A 79 -11.04 -9.44 1.49
CA GLY A 79 -11.72 -9.07 2.72
C GLY A 79 -10.92 -8.18 3.69
N LEU A 80 -9.64 -7.86 3.42
CA LEU A 80 -8.83 -6.97 4.24
C LEU A 80 -9.02 -5.50 3.85
N TYR A 81 -8.78 -4.62 4.83
CA TYR A 81 -8.85 -3.18 4.70
C TYR A 81 -7.45 -2.56 4.50
N HIS A 82 -7.28 -1.29 4.87
CA HIS A 82 -6.05 -0.51 4.60
C HIS A 82 -4.82 -1.05 5.32
N GLU A 83 -4.95 -1.42 6.58
CA GLU A 83 -3.82 -1.81 7.42
C GLU A 83 -3.54 -3.32 7.40
N ILE A 84 -3.22 -3.87 6.24
CA ILE A 84 -3.05 -5.31 6.02
C ILE A 84 -2.02 -5.98 6.96
N PHE A 85 -1.05 -5.22 7.49
CA PHE A 85 -0.06 -5.72 8.46
C PHE A 85 -0.59 -5.76 9.90
N ASN A 86 -1.77 -5.21 10.15
CA ASN A 86 -2.44 -5.18 11.46
C ASN A 86 -3.72 -6.02 11.47
N GLU A 87 -4.09 -6.63 10.36
CA GLU A 87 -5.27 -7.49 10.23
C GLU A 87 -5.01 -8.90 10.77
N TYR A 88 -6.09 -9.67 10.91
CA TYR A 88 -6.05 -11.04 11.47
C TYR A 88 -5.10 -12.00 10.74
N CYS A 89 -4.78 -11.76 9.49
CA CYS A 89 -3.84 -12.57 8.69
C CYS A 89 -2.45 -11.94 8.54
N ARG A 90 -2.09 -10.98 9.41
CA ARG A 90 -0.81 -10.24 9.36
C ARG A 90 0.42 -11.14 9.21
N ASP A 91 0.43 -12.30 9.87
CA ASP A 91 1.56 -13.21 9.83
C ASP A 91 1.76 -13.81 8.43
N GLU A 92 0.67 -14.06 7.70
CA GLU A 92 0.73 -14.45 6.29
C GLU A 92 1.28 -13.31 5.42
N VAL A 93 0.80 -12.09 5.64
CA VAL A 93 1.27 -10.89 4.90
C VAL A 93 2.76 -10.70 5.11
N ILE A 94 3.23 -10.73 6.36
CA ILE A 94 4.65 -10.61 6.73
C ILE A 94 5.46 -11.75 6.10
N SER A 95 5.01 -13.00 6.21
CA SER A 95 5.69 -14.17 5.66
C SER A 95 5.85 -14.09 4.13
N ASN A 96 4.80 -13.64 3.42
CA ASN A 96 4.86 -13.45 1.97
C ASN A 96 5.86 -12.34 1.60
N THR A 97 5.87 -11.23 2.33
CA THR A 97 6.80 -10.12 2.14
C THR A 97 8.25 -10.58 2.34
N LEU A 98 8.52 -11.24 3.47
CA LEU A 98 9.87 -11.75 3.77
C LEU A 98 10.35 -12.78 2.74
N ARG A 99 9.46 -13.66 2.29
CA ARG A 99 9.79 -14.65 1.25
C ARG A 99 10.15 -13.99 -0.07
N TRP A 100 9.43 -12.93 -0.43
CA TRP A 100 9.72 -12.16 -1.63
C TRP A 100 11.08 -11.47 -1.53
N MET A 101 11.38 -10.83 -0.41
CA MET A 101 12.66 -10.16 -0.15
C MET A 101 13.84 -11.15 -0.19
N ARG A 102 13.73 -12.29 0.53
CA ARG A 102 14.80 -13.30 0.61
C ARG A 102 15.19 -13.92 -0.72
N ARG A 103 14.33 -13.89 -1.71
CA ARG A 103 14.64 -14.40 -3.06
C ARG A 103 15.49 -13.43 -3.89
N ARG A 104 15.73 -12.21 -3.38
CA ARG A 104 16.42 -11.12 -4.07
C ARG A 104 17.65 -10.60 -3.31
N LEU A 105 17.93 -11.20 -2.17
CA LEU A 105 19.15 -11.00 -1.39
C LEU A 105 20.16 -12.09 -1.71
#